data_8976a047ed6840bcdd36ce429fb5cef7
#
_entry.id   8976a047ed6840bcdd36ce429fb5cef7
#
_cell.length_a   1.000
_cell.length_b   1.000
_cell.length_c   1.000
_cell.angle_alpha   90.00
_cell.angle_beta   90.00
_cell.angle_gamma   90.00
#
_symmetry.space_group_name_H-M   'P 1'
#
loop_
_entity.id
_entity.type
_entity.pdbx_description
1 polymer ?
#
loop_
_entity_poly.entity_id
_entity_poly.type
_entity_poly.pdbx_seq_one_letter_code
_entity_poly.pdbx_strand_id
1 'polypeptide(L)'
;MIAEKVSDLNLSHPVRVGIDGVSASGKTFFADELGDVLRNMGHEVVRVGMDGFHNPRETRHRRGVFSVEGYVEDSFNYSAIRELVLNPLGPLGDLKYQPEIYDHTVEQSIISSPVEVSSSAILILEGVMLFRDEIVDCFDYKILVQASDGVALGRAKKRDLKHFGDIQLLLEKYTKRFMPGQSYYREKCNPDWVADAILLNDDLSKPELKFLQ
;
A
#
# COMPACT_ATOMS: atom_id res chain seq x y z
N MET A 1 0.57 3.82 -20.82
CA MET A 1 1.68 2.92 -20.34
C MET A 1 1.23 1.98 -19.19
N ILE A 2 1.30 2.35 -17.88
CA ILE A 2 0.79 1.44 -16.82
C ILE A 2 -0.72 1.25 -16.92
N ALA A 3 -1.48 2.35 -17.03
CA ALA A 3 -2.94 2.29 -17.14
C ALA A 3 -3.40 1.41 -18.31
N GLU A 4 -2.74 1.47 -19.45
CA GLU A 4 -3.02 0.60 -20.60
C GLU A 4 -2.76 -0.86 -20.27
N LYS A 5 -1.59 -1.18 -19.67
CA LYS A 5 -1.29 -2.56 -19.27
C LYS A 5 -2.32 -3.13 -18.27
N VAL A 6 -2.74 -2.30 -17.31
CA VAL A 6 -3.77 -2.70 -16.33
C VAL A 6 -5.14 -2.85 -17.01
N SER A 7 -5.49 -1.92 -17.89
CA SER A 7 -6.75 -1.94 -18.66
C SER A 7 -6.85 -3.12 -19.62
N ASP A 8 -5.72 -3.57 -20.16
CA ASP A 8 -5.65 -4.71 -21.10
C ASP A 8 -5.77 -6.07 -20.40
N LEU A 9 -5.70 -6.12 -19.06
CA LEU A 9 -5.93 -7.34 -18.30
C LEU A 9 -7.42 -7.70 -18.34
N ASN A 10 -7.74 -8.73 -19.11
CA ASN A 10 -9.12 -9.22 -19.27
C ASN A 10 -9.35 -10.42 -18.37
N LEU A 11 -9.77 -10.17 -17.13
CA LEU A 11 -10.01 -11.17 -16.10
C LEU A 11 -11.52 -11.37 -15.87
N SER A 12 -11.89 -12.52 -15.31
CA SER A 12 -13.29 -12.81 -14.91
C SER A 12 -13.68 -12.18 -13.56
N HIS A 13 -12.79 -11.44 -12.96
CA HIS A 13 -12.95 -10.75 -11.67
C HIS A 13 -12.28 -9.36 -11.74
N PRO A 14 -12.52 -8.44 -10.80
CA PRO A 14 -11.84 -7.15 -10.74
C PRO A 14 -10.32 -7.30 -10.81
N VAL A 15 -9.67 -6.51 -11.66
CA VAL A 15 -8.20 -6.47 -11.71
C VAL A 15 -7.66 -5.89 -10.41
N ARG A 16 -6.80 -6.63 -9.70
CA ARG A 16 -6.26 -6.23 -8.40
C ARG A 16 -4.83 -5.73 -8.56
N VAL A 17 -4.68 -4.41 -8.52
CA VAL A 17 -3.39 -3.72 -8.61
C VAL A 17 -2.85 -3.45 -7.22
N GLY A 18 -1.67 -3.98 -6.89
CA GLY A 18 -0.93 -3.68 -5.68
C GLY A 18 0.11 -2.59 -5.93
N ILE A 19 0.13 -1.53 -5.11
CA ILE A 19 1.14 -0.48 -5.17
C ILE A 19 1.90 -0.44 -3.85
N ASP A 20 3.09 -1.00 -3.85
CA ASP A 20 3.99 -1.03 -2.71
C ASP A 20 5.03 0.09 -2.78
N GLY A 21 5.60 0.42 -1.65
CA GLY A 21 6.73 1.36 -1.56
C GLY A 21 6.96 1.86 -0.15
N VAL A 22 8.15 2.37 0.10
CA VAL A 22 8.52 2.90 1.42
C VAL A 22 7.65 4.10 1.81
N SER A 23 7.59 4.39 3.11
CA SER A 23 6.87 5.57 3.61
C SER A 23 7.41 6.84 2.92
N ALA A 24 6.49 7.70 2.47
CA ALA A 24 6.79 8.93 1.73
C ALA A 24 7.48 8.73 0.36
N SER A 25 7.44 7.53 -0.24
CA SER A 25 7.90 7.31 -1.62
C SER A 25 7.04 8.03 -2.67
N GLY A 26 5.81 8.41 -2.34
CA GLY A 26 4.84 9.02 -3.28
C GLY A 26 3.82 8.03 -3.85
N LYS A 27 3.77 6.78 -3.32
CA LYS A 27 2.83 5.74 -3.79
C LYS A 27 1.37 6.16 -3.76
N THR A 28 0.90 6.85 -2.70
CA THR A 28 -0.50 7.31 -2.59
C THR A 28 -0.83 8.29 -3.71
N PHE A 29 0.06 9.26 -3.98
CA PHE A 29 -0.10 10.23 -5.06
C PHE A 29 -0.16 9.53 -6.43
N PHE A 30 0.80 8.62 -6.68
CA PHE A 30 0.82 7.83 -7.91
C PHE A 30 -0.43 6.96 -8.05
N ALA A 31 -0.92 6.36 -6.97
CA ALA A 31 -2.12 5.54 -6.98
C ALA A 31 -3.39 6.36 -7.29
N ASP A 32 -3.45 7.62 -6.83
CA ASP A 32 -4.55 8.53 -7.15
C ASP A 32 -4.50 8.94 -8.63
N GLU A 33 -3.33 9.33 -9.15
CA GLU A 33 -3.14 9.65 -10.56
C GLU A 33 -3.49 8.46 -11.48
N LEU A 34 -3.02 7.25 -11.15
CA LEU A 34 -3.36 6.05 -11.90
C LEU A 34 -4.88 5.79 -11.89
N GLY A 35 -5.50 5.97 -10.72
CA GLY A 35 -6.95 5.84 -10.57
C GLY A 35 -7.72 6.84 -11.44
N ASP A 36 -7.28 8.08 -11.48
CA ASP A 36 -7.92 9.12 -12.32
C ASP A 36 -7.76 8.83 -13.81
N VAL A 37 -6.58 8.37 -14.24
CA VAL A 37 -6.38 7.96 -15.65
C VAL A 37 -7.30 6.81 -16.02
N LEU A 38 -7.39 5.77 -15.18
CA LEU A 38 -8.25 4.61 -15.44
C LEU A 38 -9.74 4.99 -15.45
N ARG A 39 -10.20 5.89 -14.57
CA ARG A 39 -11.57 6.43 -14.62
C ARG A 39 -11.83 7.21 -15.92
N ASN A 40 -10.88 8.00 -16.39
CA ASN A 40 -10.97 8.71 -17.66
C ASN A 40 -10.99 7.76 -18.88
N MET A 41 -10.45 6.56 -18.74
CA MET A 41 -10.55 5.47 -19.72
C MET A 41 -11.89 4.72 -19.64
N GLY A 42 -12.76 5.06 -18.69
CA GLY A 42 -14.11 4.48 -18.53
C GLY A 42 -14.21 3.32 -17.54
N HIS A 43 -13.15 3.05 -16.75
CA HIS A 43 -13.18 1.98 -15.76
C HIS A 43 -13.81 2.42 -14.44
N GLU A 44 -14.52 1.51 -13.79
CA GLU A 44 -14.85 1.62 -12.37
C GLU A 44 -13.57 1.35 -11.56
N VAL A 45 -13.15 2.30 -10.71
CA VAL A 45 -11.93 2.19 -9.93
C VAL A 45 -12.19 2.26 -8.45
N VAL A 46 -11.78 1.20 -7.77
CA VAL A 46 -11.81 1.07 -6.31
C VAL A 46 -10.44 1.46 -5.74
N ARG A 47 -10.41 2.35 -4.76
CA ARG A 47 -9.19 2.75 -4.05
C ARG A 47 -9.25 2.26 -2.61
N VAL A 48 -8.25 1.47 -2.20
CA VAL A 48 -8.08 0.99 -0.82
C VAL A 48 -6.68 1.31 -0.34
N GLY A 49 -6.58 1.91 0.84
CA GLY A 49 -5.31 2.13 1.54
C GLY A 49 -5.08 1.09 2.62
N MET A 50 -3.89 0.52 2.68
CA MET A 50 -3.50 -0.41 3.73
C MET A 50 -3.59 0.20 5.13
N ASP A 51 -3.51 1.51 5.25
CA ASP A 51 -3.63 2.24 6.51
C ASP A 51 -4.99 2.04 7.21
N GLY A 52 -6.06 1.74 6.46
CA GLY A 52 -7.36 1.34 6.99
C GLY A 52 -7.39 -0.04 7.66
N PHE A 53 -6.28 -0.78 7.61
CA PHE A 53 -6.15 -2.14 8.15
C PHE A 53 -5.05 -2.26 9.21
N HIS A 54 -4.74 -1.17 9.91
CA HIS A 54 -3.84 -1.25 11.05
C HIS A 54 -4.41 -2.15 12.16
N ASN A 55 -3.53 -2.88 12.83
CA ASN A 55 -3.84 -3.49 14.09
C ASN A 55 -3.98 -2.43 15.21
N PRO A 56 -4.72 -2.68 16.28
CA PRO A 56 -4.79 -1.80 17.44
C PRO A 56 -3.39 -1.46 17.99
N ARG A 57 -3.26 -0.28 18.57
CA ARG A 57 -1.98 0.24 19.08
C ARG A 57 -1.28 -0.73 20.04
N GLU A 58 -2.04 -1.41 20.88
CA GLU A 58 -1.51 -2.41 21.82
C GLU A 58 -0.80 -3.54 21.08
N THR A 59 -1.40 -4.05 20.00
CA THR A 59 -0.80 -5.07 19.14
C THR A 59 0.44 -4.52 18.42
N ARG A 60 0.32 -3.35 17.78
CA ARG A 60 1.42 -2.72 17.03
C ARG A 60 2.65 -2.40 17.87
N HIS A 61 2.49 -2.22 19.18
CA HIS A 61 3.57 -1.84 20.09
C HIS A 61 3.90 -2.91 21.14
N ARG A 62 3.31 -4.12 21.06
CA ARG A 62 3.55 -5.20 22.04
C ARG A 62 5.03 -5.59 22.19
N ARG A 63 5.81 -5.40 21.12
CA ARG A 63 7.28 -5.65 21.10
C ARG A 63 8.09 -4.38 21.39
N GLY A 64 7.44 -3.27 21.75
CA GLY A 64 8.05 -1.98 22.01
C GLY A 64 7.82 -0.98 20.85
N VAL A 65 7.77 0.30 21.23
CA VAL A 65 7.42 1.41 20.33
C VAL A 65 8.40 1.59 19.18
N PHE A 66 9.66 1.19 19.36
CA PHE A 66 10.72 1.28 18.34
C PHE A 66 11.11 -0.08 17.76
N SER A 67 10.37 -1.15 18.08
CA SER A 67 10.68 -2.48 17.55
C SER A 67 10.54 -2.52 16.03
N VAL A 68 11.63 -2.87 15.35
CA VAL A 68 11.70 -3.09 13.90
C VAL A 68 10.82 -4.29 13.51
N GLU A 69 10.98 -5.40 14.22
CA GLU A 69 10.17 -6.60 14.01
C GLU A 69 8.69 -6.32 14.28
N GLY A 70 8.35 -5.60 15.37
CA GLY A 70 6.98 -5.20 15.68
C GLY A 70 6.38 -4.26 14.61
N TYR A 71 7.19 -3.47 13.91
CA TYR A 71 6.72 -2.68 12.78
C TYR A 71 6.34 -3.57 11.59
N VAL A 72 7.17 -4.55 11.28
CA VAL A 72 6.94 -5.41 10.11
C VAL A 72 5.85 -6.46 10.39
N GLU A 73 5.85 -7.08 11.55
CA GLU A 73 4.97 -8.23 11.82
C GLU A 73 3.64 -7.84 12.47
N ASP A 74 3.59 -6.72 13.21
CA ASP A 74 2.44 -6.41 14.04
C ASP A 74 1.66 -5.16 13.59
N SER A 75 2.11 -4.42 12.56
CA SER A 75 1.46 -3.16 12.18
C SER A 75 0.12 -3.35 11.50
N PHE A 76 -0.01 -4.33 10.62
CA PHE A 76 -1.19 -4.49 9.76
C PHE A 76 -1.87 -5.84 9.91
N ASN A 77 -3.17 -5.85 9.69
CA ASN A 77 -3.98 -7.07 9.67
C ASN A 77 -4.10 -7.60 8.22
N TYR A 78 -3.09 -8.35 7.78
CA TYR A 78 -3.05 -8.93 6.43
C TYR A 78 -4.18 -9.94 6.19
N SER A 79 -4.61 -10.67 7.23
CA SER A 79 -5.75 -11.58 7.14
C SER A 79 -7.03 -10.83 6.78
N ALA A 80 -7.29 -9.70 7.46
CA ALA A 80 -8.44 -8.86 7.15
C ALA A 80 -8.37 -8.26 5.74
N ILE A 81 -7.19 -7.79 5.29
CA ILE A 81 -7.03 -7.32 3.91
C ILE A 81 -7.37 -8.43 2.92
N ARG A 82 -6.84 -9.65 3.14
CA ARG A 82 -7.13 -10.80 2.28
C ARG A 82 -8.61 -11.16 2.28
N GLU A 83 -9.22 -11.29 3.45
CA GLU A 83 -10.59 -11.76 3.61
C GLU A 83 -11.65 -10.72 3.21
N LEU A 84 -11.40 -9.43 3.49
CA LEU A 84 -12.39 -8.38 3.30
C LEU A 84 -12.23 -7.58 2.00
N VAL A 85 -11.09 -7.68 1.33
CA VAL A 85 -10.83 -6.93 0.09
C VAL A 85 -10.42 -7.86 -1.04
N LEU A 86 -9.32 -8.61 -0.87
CA LEU A 86 -8.68 -9.31 -1.98
C LEU A 86 -9.44 -10.56 -2.41
N ASN A 87 -9.96 -11.36 -1.48
CA ASN A 87 -10.76 -12.54 -1.79
C ASN A 87 -12.12 -12.18 -2.40
N PRO A 88 -12.90 -11.23 -1.82
CA PRO A 88 -14.17 -10.80 -2.42
C PRO A 88 -14.02 -10.23 -3.83
N LEU A 89 -12.91 -9.57 -4.13
CA LEU A 89 -12.61 -9.01 -5.44
C LEU A 89 -11.70 -9.91 -6.29
N GLY A 90 -11.48 -11.15 -5.87
CA GLY A 90 -10.70 -12.16 -6.58
C GLY A 90 -11.55 -13.17 -7.35
N PRO A 91 -10.90 -14.21 -7.91
CA PRO A 91 -11.60 -15.29 -8.56
C PRO A 91 -12.67 -15.93 -7.65
N LEU A 92 -13.90 -16.04 -8.17
CA LEU A 92 -15.07 -16.59 -7.43
C LEU A 92 -15.51 -15.76 -6.21
N GLY A 93 -15.01 -14.53 -6.03
CA GLY A 93 -15.47 -13.61 -4.99
C GLY A 93 -16.89 -13.11 -5.23
N ASP A 94 -17.52 -12.56 -4.19
CA ASP A 94 -18.90 -12.07 -4.22
C ASP A 94 -19.04 -10.59 -4.63
N LEU A 95 -17.90 -9.95 -4.98
CA LEU A 95 -17.80 -8.55 -5.41
C LEU A 95 -18.16 -7.53 -4.31
N LYS A 96 -18.15 -7.93 -3.04
CA LYS A 96 -18.48 -7.08 -1.89
C LYS A 96 -17.29 -6.95 -0.96
N TYR A 97 -16.62 -5.80 -1.01
CA TYR A 97 -15.43 -5.55 -0.19
C TYR A 97 -15.69 -4.57 0.95
N GLN A 98 -14.84 -4.61 1.99
CA GLN A 98 -14.81 -3.64 3.08
C GLN A 98 -13.58 -2.74 2.92
N PRO A 99 -13.73 -1.40 2.81
CA PRO A 99 -12.58 -0.51 2.51
C PRO A 99 -11.61 -0.33 3.68
N GLU A 100 -12.09 -0.51 4.90
CA GLU A 100 -11.30 -0.26 6.12
C GLU A 100 -11.97 -0.92 7.34
N ILE A 101 -11.17 -1.18 8.38
CA ILE A 101 -11.63 -1.75 9.66
C ILE A 101 -11.15 -0.96 10.87
N TYR A 102 -10.17 -0.05 10.69
CA TYR A 102 -9.52 0.65 11.80
C TYR A 102 -9.02 2.03 11.40
N ASP A 103 -9.31 3.03 12.22
CA ASP A 103 -8.70 4.37 12.13
C ASP A 103 -7.58 4.48 13.16
N HIS A 104 -6.34 4.39 12.69
CA HIS A 104 -5.14 4.47 13.50
C HIS A 104 -4.82 5.88 14.01
N THR A 105 -5.51 6.90 13.52
CA THR A 105 -5.30 8.30 13.95
C THR A 105 -6.05 8.60 15.24
N VAL A 106 -7.22 8.02 15.41
CA VAL A 106 -8.06 8.13 16.62
C VAL A 106 -8.10 6.83 17.43
N GLU A 107 -7.37 5.78 16.96
CA GLU A 107 -7.25 4.47 17.59
C GLU A 107 -8.61 3.78 17.83
N GLN A 108 -9.45 3.74 16.80
CA GLN A 108 -10.80 3.19 16.88
C GLN A 108 -11.09 2.20 15.75
N SER A 109 -11.82 1.15 16.08
CA SER A 109 -12.36 0.23 15.08
C SER A 109 -13.46 0.93 14.27
N ILE A 110 -13.45 0.69 12.96
CA ILE A 110 -14.47 1.16 12.03
C ILE A 110 -15.39 0.00 11.68
N ILE A 111 -16.68 0.24 11.77
CA ILE A 111 -17.72 -0.66 11.27
C ILE A 111 -18.19 -0.09 9.94
N SER A 112 -17.61 -0.56 8.84
CA SER A 112 -18.01 -0.19 7.49
C SER A 112 -18.95 -1.24 6.89
N SER A 113 -19.96 -0.80 6.15
CA SER A 113 -20.78 -1.71 5.35
C SER A 113 -19.99 -2.15 4.11
N PRO A 114 -20.14 -3.41 3.66
CA PRO A 114 -19.56 -3.84 2.40
C PRO A 114 -20.03 -2.99 1.21
N VAL A 115 -19.13 -2.71 0.30
CA VAL A 115 -19.39 -1.97 -0.94
C VAL A 115 -19.37 -2.97 -2.10
N GLU A 116 -20.42 -2.97 -2.92
CA GLU A 116 -20.53 -3.83 -4.09
C GLU A 116 -19.96 -3.12 -5.34
N VAL A 117 -19.24 -3.85 -6.18
CA VAL A 117 -18.63 -3.34 -7.42
C VAL A 117 -18.90 -4.29 -8.59
N SER A 118 -18.64 -3.83 -9.82
CA SER A 118 -18.75 -4.69 -10.99
C SER A 118 -17.56 -5.67 -11.09
N SER A 119 -17.75 -6.79 -11.80
CA SER A 119 -16.66 -7.73 -12.10
C SER A 119 -15.58 -7.13 -13.01
N SER A 120 -15.85 -6.03 -13.69
CA SER A 120 -14.90 -5.29 -14.53
C SER A 120 -14.23 -4.11 -13.81
N ALA A 121 -14.46 -3.94 -12.51
CA ALA A 121 -13.79 -2.92 -11.72
C ALA A 121 -12.28 -3.16 -11.62
N ILE A 122 -11.54 -2.10 -11.33
CA ILE A 122 -10.09 -2.17 -11.03
C ILE A 122 -9.88 -1.76 -9.58
N LEU A 123 -9.38 -2.69 -8.76
CA LEU A 123 -8.92 -2.38 -7.41
C LEU A 123 -7.49 -1.84 -7.48
N ILE A 124 -7.25 -0.71 -6.86
CA ILE A 124 -5.92 -0.21 -6.54
C ILE A 124 -5.76 -0.23 -5.02
N LEU A 125 -4.99 -1.18 -4.51
CA LEU A 125 -4.62 -1.26 -3.10
C LEU A 125 -3.19 -0.76 -2.93
N GLU A 126 -2.98 0.25 -2.08
CA GLU A 126 -1.66 0.83 -1.86
C GLU A 126 -1.25 0.77 -0.39
N GLY A 127 0.04 0.62 -0.15
CA GLY A 127 0.57 0.61 1.21
C GLY A 127 2.06 0.37 1.30
N VAL A 128 2.56 0.33 2.52
CA VAL A 128 3.93 -0.09 2.82
C VAL A 128 3.96 -1.59 3.10
N MET A 129 5.03 -2.28 2.70
CA MET A 129 5.20 -3.72 2.96
C MET A 129 4.04 -4.58 2.39
N LEU A 130 3.54 -4.19 1.21
CA LEU A 130 2.35 -4.81 0.61
C LEU A 130 2.64 -6.16 -0.04
N PHE A 131 3.86 -6.38 -0.55
CA PHE A 131 4.21 -7.63 -1.25
C PHE A 131 4.77 -8.69 -0.31
N ARG A 132 4.02 -8.95 0.78
CA ARG A 132 4.31 -10.04 1.71
C ARG A 132 3.61 -11.33 1.27
N ASP A 133 4.19 -12.46 1.69
CA ASP A 133 3.71 -13.81 1.36
C ASP A 133 2.22 -14.02 1.68
N GLU A 134 1.69 -13.29 2.68
CA GLU A 134 0.30 -13.40 3.08
C GLU A 134 -0.70 -12.93 2.02
N ILE A 135 -0.30 -12.00 1.13
CA ILE A 135 -1.23 -11.37 0.18
C ILE A 135 -0.66 -11.14 -1.23
N VAL A 136 0.64 -11.33 -1.46
CA VAL A 136 1.29 -11.01 -2.73
C VAL A 136 0.72 -11.79 -3.92
N ASP A 137 0.28 -13.02 -3.69
CA ASP A 137 -0.34 -13.90 -4.66
C ASP A 137 -1.74 -13.46 -5.11
N CYS A 138 -2.35 -12.53 -4.38
CA CYS A 138 -3.66 -11.99 -4.71
C CYS A 138 -3.63 -10.86 -5.75
N PHE A 139 -2.47 -10.28 -6.04
CA PHE A 139 -2.37 -9.17 -6.98
C PHE A 139 -2.15 -9.67 -8.42
N ASP A 140 -2.93 -9.11 -9.34
CA ASP A 140 -2.84 -9.40 -10.77
C ASP A 140 -1.82 -8.49 -11.47
N TYR A 141 -1.53 -7.31 -10.89
CA TYR A 141 -0.46 -6.40 -11.32
C TYR A 141 0.18 -5.72 -10.11
N LYS A 142 1.50 -5.76 -10.05
CA LYS A 142 2.30 -5.30 -8.89
C LYS A 142 3.23 -4.17 -9.29
N ILE A 143 3.10 -3.02 -8.62
CA ILE A 143 3.89 -1.82 -8.88
C ILE A 143 4.67 -1.46 -7.61
N LEU A 144 5.99 -1.30 -7.75
CA LEU A 144 6.85 -0.84 -6.66
C LEU A 144 7.24 0.61 -6.89
N VAL A 145 6.87 1.50 -5.97
CA VAL A 145 7.27 2.92 -5.99
C VAL A 145 8.51 3.09 -5.11
N GLN A 146 9.64 3.32 -5.73
CA GLN A 146 10.93 3.50 -5.06
C GLN A 146 11.27 4.97 -4.89
N ALA A 147 11.79 5.31 -3.72
CA ALA A 147 12.49 6.57 -3.45
C ALA A 147 13.69 6.28 -2.56
N SER A 148 14.77 7.02 -2.76
CA SER A 148 15.95 6.92 -1.91
C SER A 148 15.62 7.35 -0.47
N ASP A 149 16.31 6.79 0.50
CA ASP A 149 16.08 7.04 1.93
C ASP A 149 16.15 8.53 2.27
N GLY A 150 17.09 9.26 1.67
CA GLY A 150 17.24 10.70 1.89
C GLY A 150 16.04 11.50 1.37
N VAL A 151 15.54 11.16 0.19
CA VAL A 151 14.36 11.79 -0.42
C VAL A 151 13.11 11.44 0.39
N ALA A 152 12.91 10.17 0.71
CA ALA A 152 11.77 9.71 1.49
C ALA A 152 11.73 10.38 2.87
N LEU A 153 12.85 10.44 3.59
CA LEU A 153 12.94 11.13 4.89
C LEU A 153 12.70 12.63 4.76
N GLY A 154 13.21 13.28 3.71
CA GLY A 154 12.98 14.70 3.44
C GLY A 154 11.50 15.01 3.21
N ARG A 155 10.79 14.16 2.46
CA ARG A 155 9.34 14.26 2.23
C ARG A 155 8.54 13.97 3.51
N ALA A 156 8.93 12.94 4.25
CA ALA A 156 8.32 12.60 5.53
C ALA A 156 8.37 13.75 6.54
N LYS A 157 9.50 14.42 6.67
CA LYS A 157 9.63 15.60 7.53
C LYS A 157 8.61 16.69 7.21
N LYS A 158 8.33 16.93 5.94
CA LYS A 158 7.35 17.95 5.52
C LYS A 158 5.90 17.49 5.74
N ARG A 159 5.61 16.22 5.44
CA ARG A 159 4.26 15.65 5.54
C ARG A 159 3.83 15.40 6.98
N ASP A 160 4.70 14.72 7.74
CA ASP A 160 4.33 14.09 9.00
C ASP A 160 4.63 14.95 10.23
N LEU A 161 5.41 16.05 10.10
CA LEU A 161 5.76 16.91 11.24
C LEU A 161 4.52 17.42 12.00
N LYS A 162 3.44 17.73 11.28
CA LYS A 162 2.18 18.17 11.90
C LYS A 162 1.53 17.08 12.75
N HIS A 163 1.67 15.82 12.34
CA HIS A 163 1.12 14.67 13.04
C HIS A 163 1.95 14.29 14.27
N PHE A 164 3.28 14.31 14.14
CA PHE A 164 4.18 13.99 15.25
C PHE A 164 4.33 15.13 16.26
N GLY A 165 4.11 16.38 15.85
CA GLY A 165 4.26 17.57 16.68
C GLY A 165 5.70 17.91 17.09
N ASP A 166 6.63 16.95 16.98
CA ASP A 166 8.04 17.06 17.35
C ASP A 166 8.93 16.44 16.27
N ILE A 167 9.88 17.21 15.77
CA ILE A 167 10.83 16.77 14.74
C ILE A 167 11.78 15.68 15.24
N GLN A 168 12.18 15.72 16.52
CA GLN A 168 13.07 14.70 17.08
C GLN A 168 12.35 13.36 17.20
N LEU A 169 11.11 13.35 17.70
CA LEU A 169 10.29 12.16 17.77
C LEU A 169 10.04 11.55 16.36
N LEU A 170 9.76 12.41 15.37
CA LEU A 170 9.63 11.97 13.97
C LEU A 170 10.92 11.31 13.50
N LEU A 171 12.07 11.96 13.67
CA LEU A 171 13.36 11.42 13.26
C LEU A 171 13.68 10.10 13.95
N GLU A 172 13.44 9.99 15.25
CA GLU A 172 13.61 8.74 15.99
C GLU A 172 12.74 7.61 15.44
N LYS A 173 11.47 7.88 15.18
CA LYS A 173 10.55 6.89 14.58
C LYS A 173 11.05 6.42 13.21
N TYR A 174 11.45 7.36 12.36
CA TYR A 174 11.95 7.03 11.03
C TYR A 174 13.26 6.24 11.09
N THR A 175 14.24 6.70 11.85
CA THR A 175 15.58 6.09 11.87
C THR A 175 15.68 4.81 12.70
N LYS A 176 14.88 4.68 13.77
CA LYS A 176 14.94 3.51 14.67
C LYS A 176 13.89 2.44 14.36
N ARG A 177 12.81 2.76 13.65
CA ARG A 177 11.71 1.83 13.40
C ARG A 177 11.37 1.68 11.91
N PHE A 178 10.96 2.78 11.24
CA PHE A 178 10.37 2.67 9.91
C PHE A 178 11.42 2.30 8.84
N MET A 179 12.51 3.02 8.74
CA MET A 179 13.55 2.74 7.75
C MET A 179 14.20 1.36 7.97
N PRO A 180 14.63 0.98 9.19
CA PRO A 180 15.15 -0.36 9.43
C PRO A 180 14.11 -1.47 9.16
N GLY A 181 12.83 -1.22 9.47
CA GLY A 181 11.76 -2.18 9.19
C GLY A 181 11.50 -2.35 7.70
N GLN A 182 11.56 -1.27 6.94
CA GLN A 182 11.44 -1.32 5.48
C GLN A 182 12.63 -2.04 4.84
N SER A 183 13.84 -1.86 5.37
CA SER A 183 15.01 -2.63 4.94
C SER A 183 14.85 -4.13 5.24
N TYR A 184 14.42 -4.48 6.45
CA TYR A 184 14.13 -5.85 6.84
C TYR A 184 13.04 -6.49 5.94
N TYR A 185 11.96 -5.76 5.65
CA TYR A 185 10.94 -6.20 4.71
C TYR A 185 11.51 -6.46 3.31
N ARG A 186 12.32 -5.54 2.78
CA ARG A 186 12.93 -5.70 1.45
C ARG A 186 13.83 -6.92 1.37
N GLU A 187 14.62 -7.17 2.41
CA GLU A 187 15.50 -8.36 2.49
C GLU A 187 14.67 -9.66 2.56
N LYS A 188 13.57 -9.66 3.30
CA LYS A 188 12.74 -10.85 3.51
C LYS A 188 11.83 -11.17 2.32
N CYS A 189 11.17 -10.15 1.75
CA CYS A 189 10.11 -10.31 0.76
C CYS A 189 10.55 -9.99 -0.68
N ASN A 190 11.73 -9.38 -0.87
CA ASN A 190 12.27 -9.04 -2.19
C ASN A 190 11.24 -8.37 -3.13
N PRO A 191 10.60 -7.25 -2.75
CA PRO A 191 9.53 -6.63 -3.54
C PRO A 191 9.99 -6.24 -4.96
N ASP A 192 11.27 -5.97 -5.14
CA ASP A 192 11.87 -5.68 -6.44
C ASP A 192 11.77 -6.85 -7.43
N TRP A 193 11.72 -8.10 -6.96
CA TRP A 193 11.65 -9.30 -7.80
C TRP A 193 10.22 -9.70 -8.14
N VAL A 194 9.26 -9.32 -7.32
CA VAL A 194 7.86 -9.71 -7.54
C VAL A 194 7.06 -8.63 -8.26
N ALA A 195 7.59 -7.41 -8.35
CA ALA A 195 6.93 -6.31 -9.07
C ALA A 195 6.92 -6.55 -10.59
N ASP A 196 5.84 -6.15 -11.25
CA ASP A 196 5.73 -6.12 -12.72
C ASP A 196 6.27 -4.80 -13.29
N ALA A 197 6.24 -3.74 -12.46
CA ALA A 197 6.79 -2.44 -12.79
C ALA A 197 7.41 -1.75 -11.56
N ILE A 198 8.48 -0.99 -11.78
CA ILE A 198 9.12 -0.14 -10.77
C ILE A 198 9.04 1.31 -11.22
N LEU A 199 8.52 2.18 -10.36
CA LEU A 199 8.54 3.62 -10.51
C LEU A 199 9.64 4.21 -9.65
N LEU A 200 10.72 4.70 -10.27
CA LEU A 200 11.77 5.46 -9.59
C LEU A 200 11.27 6.90 -9.40
N ASN A 201 11.07 7.31 -8.15
CA ASN A 201 10.33 8.53 -7.81
C ASN A 201 11.12 9.50 -6.91
N ASP A 202 12.43 9.60 -7.13
CA ASP A 202 13.25 10.57 -6.41
C ASP A 202 12.94 12.01 -6.86
N ASP A 203 12.73 12.22 -8.15
CA ASP A 203 12.27 13.48 -8.73
C ASP A 203 10.80 13.36 -9.15
N LEU A 204 9.90 14.02 -8.40
CA LEU A 204 8.46 14.03 -8.70
C LEU A 204 8.11 14.64 -10.07
N SER A 205 8.98 15.48 -10.62
CA SER A 205 8.78 16.11 -11.94
C SER A 205 9.23 15.22 -13.10
N LYS A 206 10.03 14.19 -12.80
CA LYS A 206 10.62 13.27 -13.79
C LYS A 206 10.71 11.85 -13.23
N PRO A 207 9.59 11.22 -12.87
CA PRO A 207 9.60 9.84 -12.44
C PRO A 207 10.03 8.93 -13.61
N GLU A 208 10.86 7.93 -13.31
CA GLU A 208 11.28 6.95 -14.29
C GLU A 208 10.55 5.62 -14.09
N LEU A 209 9.93 5.11 -15.15
CA LEU A 209 9.21 3.86 -15.12
C LEU A 209 10.02 2.75 -15.78
N LYS A 210 10.18 1.62 -15.06
CA LYS A 210 10.79 0.39 -15.56
C LYS A 210 9.77 -0.72 -15.53
N PHE A 211 9.53 -1.38 -16.65
CA PHE A 211 8.78 -2.63 -16.69
C PHE A 211 9.74 -3.79 -16.47
N LEU A 212 9.36 -4.67 -15.56
CA LEU A 212 10.00 -5.96 -15.36
C LEU A 212 9.14 -6.99 -16.11
N GLN A 213 9.76 -8.00 -16.65
CA GLN A 213 9.08 -8.94 -17.56
C GLN A 213 7.96 -9.70 -16.89
#